data_70aea347b3568b84742ec52859f304b9
#
_entry.id   70aea347b3568b84742ec52859f304b9
#
_cell.length_a   1.000
_cell.length_b   1.000
_cell.length_c   1.000
_cell.angle_alpha   90.00
_cell.angle_beta   90.00
_cell.angle_gamma   90.00
#
_symmetry.space_group_name_H-M   'P 1'
#
loop_
_entity.id
_entity.type
_entity.pdbx_description
1 polymer ?
#
loop_
_entity_poly.entity_id
_entity_poly.type
_entity_poly.pdbx_seq_one_letter_code
_entity_poly.pdbx_strand_id
1 'polypeptide(L)'
;MSDNKVLAVVAGEEITEAQLNALLRNAPQEHKPYINNPQLRQQYLDQLINMRLFSKLGEDLHLDETEDYKQILESAKKDILSQLAVAVTLKEAEVNDDEALEYFMVNKEHFGTPATVSAKHILTETEEECENVKNVIENGIKTFEEAAKQFSTCPSNARGGDLGEFSRGQMVPEFEEAAFAAEIGELVGPVKTQFGYHLIKVEKKNDAVIPEFEDVKERAKKELLDKKQNVAYRVKVDELRETYLEMKDAEEEK
;
A
#
# COMPACT_ATOMS: atom_id res chain seq x y z
N MET A 1 28.25 24.93 -9.27
CA MET A 1 29.60 25.37 -8.84
C MET A 1 29.69 25.66 -7.33
N SER A 2 28.67 25.33 -6.52
CA SER A 2 28.71 25.60 -5.04
C SER A 2 29.07 24.39 -4.19
N ASP A 3 29.17 23.19 -4.76
CA ASP A 3 29.34 21.95 -3.98
C ASP A 3 30.70 21.77 -3.30
N ASN A 4 31.72 22.53 -3.72
CA ASN A 4 33.09 22.47 -3.15
C ASN A 4 33.39 23.55 -2.09
N LYS A 5 32.39 24.30 -1.65
CA LYS A 5 32.59 25.30 -0.60
C LYS A 5 32.89 24.60 0.72
N VAL A 6 34.05 24.92 1.32
CA VAL A 6 34.43 24.45 2.65
C VAL A 6 33.65 25.24 3.71
N LEU A 7 32.97 24.53 4.60
CA LEU A 7 32.17 25.07 5.70
C LEU A 7 32.87 25.01 7.04
N ALA A 8 33.70 23.98 7.25
CA ALA A 8 34.50 23.79 8.45
C ALA A 8 35.72 22.90 8.16
N VAL A 9 36.70 22.90 9.04
CA VAL A 9 37.85 21.98 9.00
C VAL A 9 38.01 21.35 10.38
N VAL A 10 38.04 20.01 10.43
CA VAL A 10 38.23 19.25 11.68
C VAL A 10 39.43 18.33 11.50
N ALA A 11 40.44 18.48 12.35
CA ALA A 11 41.69 17.71 12.33
C ALA A 11 42.35 17.63 10.93
N GLY A 12 42.24 18.71 10.15
CA GLY A 12 42.78 18.80 8.79
C GLY A 12 41.86 18.31 7.68
N GLU A 13 40.74 17.71 8.02
CA GLU A 13 39.71 17.26 7.05
C GLU A 13 38.66 18.37 6.81
N GLU A 14 38.40 18.65 5.54
CA GLU A 14 37.41 19.63 5.14
C GLU A 14 35.99 19.05 5.20
N ILE A 15 35.07 19.83 5.79
CA ILE A 15 33.60 19.58 5.70
C ILE A 15 33.05 20.54 4.65
N THR A 16 32.48 19.96 3.58
CA THR A 16 32.01 20.73 2.43
C THR A 16 30.49 20.90 2.40
N GLU A 17 30.03 21.88 1.61
CA GLU A 17 28.62 22.09 1.31
C GLU A 17 27.97 20.82 0.72
N ALA A 18 28.70 20.06 -0.12
CA ALA A 18 28.22 18.80 -0.70
C ALA A 18 27.89 17.76 0.39
N GLN A 19 28.75 17.63 1.41
CA GLN A 19 28.53 16.70 2.53
C GLN A 19 27.33 17.11 3.38
N LEU A 20 27.20 18.43 3.66
CA LEU A 20 26.02 18.94 4.36
C LEU A 20 24.72 18.65 3.56
N ASN A 21 24.75 18.93 2.26
CA ASN A 21 23.59 18.66 1.39
C ASN A 21 23.26 17.16 1.30
N ALA A 22 24.27 16.28 1.32
CA ALA A 22 24.07 14.83 1.35
C ALA A 22 23.36 14.38 2.66
N LEU A 23 23.77 14.95 3.80
CA LEU A 23 23.13 14.67 5.09
C LEU A 23 21.66 15.18 5.12
N LEU A 24 21.43 16.39 4.63
CA LEU A 24 20.09 17.00 4.55
C LEU A 24 19.13 16.22 3.63
N ARG A 25 19.62 15.60 2.55
CA ARG A 25 18.77 14.72 1.70
C ARG A 25 18.20 13.52 2.46
N ASN A 26 18.95 13.01 3.44
CA ASN A 26 18.55 11.89 4.28
C ASN A 26 17.82 12.32 5.57
N ALA A 27 17.52 13.60 5.72
CA ALA A 27 16.80 14.13 6.87
C ALA A 27 15.38 13.55 6.98
N PRO A 28 14.82 13.43 8.20
CA PRO A 28 13.44 13.03 8.43
C PRO A 28 12.44 13.88 7.62
N GLN A 29 11.29 13.29 7.28
CA GLN A 29 10.27 13.95 6.45
C GLN A 29 9.83 15.31 7.01
N GLU A 30 9.74 15.42 8.33
CA GLU A 30 9.38 16.66 9.07
C GLU A 30 10.39 17.80 8.83
N HIS A 31 11.66 17.48 8.57
CA HIS A 31 12.69 18.49 8.30
C HIS A 31 12.79 18.88 6.82
N LYS A 32 12.26 18.06 5.90
CA LYS A 32 12.37 18.30 4.44
C LYS A 32 11.84 19.67 3.97
N PRO A 33 10.70 20.19 4.49
CA PRO A 33 10.23 21.53 4.11
C PRO A 33 11.17 22.66 4.54
N TYR A 34 12.04 22.40 5.52
CA TYR A 34 12.89 23.41 6.16
C TYR A 34 14.38 23.26 5.83
N ILE A 35 14.77 22.43 4.86
CA ILE A 35 16.19 22.16 4.51
C ILE A 35 16.96 23.41 4.10
N ASN A 36 16.30 24.47 3.68
CA ASN A 36 16.89 25.76 3.34
C ASN A 36 16.92 26.74 4.52
N ASN A 37 16.35 26.38 5.68
CA ASN A 37 16.38 27.23 6.88
C ASN A 37 17.82 27.31 7.43
N PRO A 38 18.40 28.51 7.62
CA PRO A 38 19.78 28.67 8.09
C PRO A 38 20.05 28.00 9.44
N GLN A 39 19.08 28.04 10.36
CA GLN A 39 19.24 27.44 11.69
C GLN A 39 19.28 25.91 11.62
N LEU A 40 18.38 25.29 10.81
CA LEU A 40 18.39 23.86 10.59
C LEU A 40 19.69 23.42 9.89
N ARG A 41 20.13 24.12 8.87
CA ARG A 41 21.42 23.85 8.20
C ARG A 41 22.59 23.94 9.16
N GLN A 42 22.61 24.94 10.07
CA GLN A 42 23.64 25.04 11.09
C GLN A 42 23.62 23.84 12.04
N GLN A 43 22.46 23.39 12.51
CA GLN A 43 22.35 22.20 13.35
C GLN A 43 22.91 20.93 12.66
N TYR A 44 22.62 20.72 11.37
CA TYR A 44 23.19 19.61 10.61
C TYR A 44 24.68 19.76 10.35
N LEU A 45 25.18 20.98 10.18
CA LEU A 45 26.63 21.23 10.10
C LEU A 45 27.31 20.90 11.43
N ASP A 46 26.75 21.34 12.55
CA ASP A 46 27.28 21.02 13.89
C ASP A 46 27.27 19.51 14.14
N GLN A 47 26.26 18.80 13.68
CA GLN A 47 26.22 17.33 13.73
C GLN A 47 27.36 16.69 12.93
N LEU A 48 27.65 17.17 11.72
CA LEU A 48 28.77 16.70 10.91
C LEU A 48 30.11 16.97 11.61
N ILE A 49 30.29 18.17 12.16
CA ILE A 49 31.48 18.53 12.92
C ILE A 49 31.66 17.56 14.09
N ASN A 50 30.61 17.36 14.90
CA ASN A 50 30.67 16.46 16.06
C ASN A 50 31.01 15.01 15.64
N MET A 51 30.41 14.51 14.54
CA MET A 51 30.76 13.18 14.01
C MET A 51 32.25 13.08 13.67
N ARG A 52 32.84 14.09 13.03
CA ARG A 52 34.29 14.12 12.71
C ARG A 52 35.15 14.18 13.94
N LEU A 53 34.76 14.99 14.95
CA LEU A 53 35.48 15.06 16.22
C LEU A 53 35.49 13.70 16.94
N PHE A 54 34.37 13.00 16.99
CA PHE A 54 34.29 11.65 17.58
C PHE A 54 35.03 10.60 16.75
N SER A 55 35.03 10.71 15.42
CA SER A 55 35.85 9.86 14.56
C SER A 55 37.33 10.00 14.90
N LYS A 56 37.80 11.27 15.03
CA LYS A 56 39.18 11.55 15.41
C LYS A 56 39.55 11.02 16.80
N LEU A 57 38.65 11.17 17.77
CA LEU A 57 38.82 10.56 19.09
C LEU A 57 38.94 9.04 18.99
N GLY A 58 38.13 8.40 18.14
CA GLY A 58 38.19 6.95 17.91
C GLY A 58 39.57 6.50 17.38
N GLU A 59 40.15 7.25 16.42
CA GLU A 59 41.50 7.01 15.92
C GLU A 59 42.56 7.20 17.04
N ASP A 60 42.47 8.28 17.81
CA ASP A 60 43.43 8.58 18.89
C ASP A 60 43.37 7.52 20.01
N LEU A 61 42.21 6.83 20.16
CA LEU A 61 42.04 5.70 21.07
C LEU A 61 42.34 4.33 20.42
N HIS A 62 42.80 4.31 19.18
CA HIS A 62 43.10 3.08 18.40
C HIS A 62 41.88 2.11 18.30
N LEU A 63 40.66 2.64 18.26
CA LEU A 63 39.45 1.80 18.16
C LEU A 63 39.33 1.08 16.81
N ASP A 64 39.94 1.65 15.75
CA ASP A 64 40.05 1.08 14.41
C ASP A 64 40.92 -0.20 14.35
N GLU A 65 41.77 -0.44 15.35
CA GLU A 65 42.58 -1.64 15.48
C GLU A 65 41.86 -2.79 16.23
N THR A 66 40.72 -2.48 16.88
CA THR A 66 39.97 -3.47 17.66
C THR A 66 39.32 -4.53 16.81
N GLU A 67 39.11 -5.73 17.38
CA GLU A 67 38.41 -6.81 16.70
C GLU A 67 36.93 -6.47 16.43
N ASP A 68 36.30 -5.74 17.33
CA ASP A 68 34.90 -5.27 17.15
C ASP A 68 34.77 -4.36 15.93
N TYR A 69 35.70 -3.39 15.77
CA TYR A 69 35.70 -2.52 14.59
C TYR A 69 35.88 -3.31 13.30
N LYS A 70 36.85 -4.25 13.27
CA LYS A 70 37.10 -5.10 12.09
C LYS A 70 35.89 -5.95 11.72
N GLN A 71 35.21 -6.53 12.71
CA GLN A 71 33.99 -7.32 12.48
C GLN A 71 32.86 -6.46 11.93
N ILE A 72 32.62 -5.29 12.50
CA ILE A 72 31.62 -4.33 12.03
C ILE A 72 31.93 -3.88 10.60
N LEU A 73 33.19 -3.57 10.30
CA LEU A 73 33.61 -3.14 8.97
C LEU A 73 33.41 -4.24 7.91
N GLU A 74 33.78 -5.49 8.22
CA GLU A 74 33.59 -6.63 7.30
C GLU A 74 32.10 -6.93 7.08
N SER A 75 31.25 -6.80 8.11
CA SER A 75 29.81 -6.91 7.94
C SER A 75 29.26 -5.79 7.04
N ALA A 76 29.61 -4.56 7.34
CA ALA A 76 29.15 -3.39 6.55
C ALA A 76 29.59 -3.49 5.07
N LYS A 77 30.81 -3.99 4.82
CA LYS A 77 31.31 -4.23 3.46
C LYS A 77 30.43 -5.24 2.69
N LYS A 78 30.07 -6.36 3.34
CA LYS A 78 29.20 -7.38 2.74
C LYS A 78 27.79 -6.83 2.46
N ASP A 79 27.24 -6.06 3.40
CA ASP A 79 25.93 -5.46 3.25
C ASP A 79 25.89 -4.44 2.10
N ILE A 80 26.92 -3.60 1.99
CA ILE A 80 27.06 -2.63 0.88
C ILE A 80 27.17 -3.36 -0.46
N LEU A 81 28.00 -4.41 -0.56
CA LEU A 81 28.15 -5.19 -1.77
C LEU A 81 26.82 -5.85 -2.17
N SER A 82 26.09 -6.42 -1.21
CA SER A 82 24.78 -7.01 -1.44
C SER A 82 23.78 -5.99 -1.97
N GLN A 83 23.68 -4.81 -1.33
CA GLN A 83 22.80 -3.74 -1.77
C GLN A 83 23.12 -3.25 -3.19
N LEU A 84 24.41 -3.08 -3.51
CA LEU A 84 24.84 -2.66 -4.84
C LEU A 84 24.55 -3.74 -5.90
N ALA A 85 24.77 -5.01 -5.59
CA ALA A 85 24.47 -6.11 -6.50
C ALA A 85 22.96 -6.20 -6.78
N VAL A 86 22.14 -6.09 -5.76
CA VAL A 86 20.66 -6.03 -5.92
C VAL A 86 20.28 -4.83 -6.79
N ALA A 87 20.82 -3.63 -6.51
CA ALA A 87 20.50 -2.43 -7.29
C ALA A 87 20.85 -2.58 -8.78
N VAL A 88 22.00 -3.20 -9.08
CA VAL A 88 22.40 -3.49 -10.48
C VAL A 88 21.43 -4.47 -11.12
N THR A 89 21.07 -5.57 -10.44
CA THR A 89 20.12 -6.56 -10.94
C THR A 89 18.75 -5.94 -11.26
N LEU A 90 18.24 -5.09 -10.36
CA LEU A 90 16.94 -4.45 -10.54
C LEU A 90 16.93 -3.38 -11.64
N LYS A 91 18.09 -2.75 -11.89
CA LYS A 91 18.23 -1.71 -12.92
C LYS A 91 18.13 -2.25 -14.34
N GLU A 92 18.35 -3.56 -14.54
CA GLU A 92 18.19 -4.20 -15.85
C GLU A 92 16.71 -4.32 -16.28
N ALA A 93 15.78 -4.21 -15.33
CA ALA A 93 14.36 -4.20 -15.62
C ALA A 93 13.93 -2.80 -16.10
N GLU A 94 13.41 -2.74 -17.31
CA GLU A 94 12.85 -1.53 -17.90
C GLU A 94 11.43 -1.79 -18.40
N VAL A 95 10.65 -0.71 -18.50
CA VAL A 95 9.28 -0.75 -19.04
C VAL A 95 9.12 0.39 -20.04
N ASN A 96 8.79 0.04 -21.28
CA ASN A 96 8.44 1.01 -22.30
C ASN A 96 6.92 1.30 -22.33
N ASP A 97 6.49 2.24 -23.14
CA ASP A 97 5.10 2.68 -23.25
C ASP A 97 4.17 1.57 -23.76
N ASP A 98 4.63 0.78 -24.73
CA ASP A 98 3.84 -0.29 -25.33
C ASP A 98 3.57 -1.41 -24.31
N GLU A 99 4.58 -1.81 -23.54
CA GLU A 99 4.42 -2.79 -22.46
C GLU A 99 3.48 -2.30 -21.34
N ALA A 100 3.57 -1.02 -21.00
CA ALA A 100 2.68 -0.42 -20.02
C ALA A 100 1.23 -0.36 -20.52
N LEU A 101 1.03 -0.08 -21.81
CA LEU A 101 -0.29 -0.11 -22.44
C LEU A 101 -0.86 -1.52 -22.45
N GLU A 102 -0.08 -2.52 -22.84
CA GLU A 102 -0.51 -3.93 -22.82
C GLU A 102 -0.89 -4.36 -21.40
N TYR A 103 -0.07 -4.01 -20.40
CA TYR A 103 -0.35 -4.27 -19.00
C TYR A 103 -1.66 -3.62 -18.54
N PHE A 104 -1.90 -2.36 -18.89
CA PHE A 104 -3.15 -1.66 -18.62
C PHE A 104 -4.33 -2.36 -19.30
N MET A 105 -4.21 -2.73 -20.59
CA MET A 105 -5.30 -3.37 -21.33
C MET A 105 -5.76 -4.69 -20.72
N VAL A 106 -4.82 -5.47 -20.15
CA VAL A 106 -5.12 -6.74 -19.46
C VAL A 106 -5.69 -6.52 -18.06
N ASN A 107 -5.39 -5.39 -17.42
CA ASN A 107 -5.75 -5.11 -16.03
C ASN A 107 -6.66 -3.87 -15.88
N LYS A 108 -7.48 -3.53 -16.88
CA LYS A 108 -8.28 -2.29 -16.91
C LYS A 108 -9.08 -2.03 -15.66
N GLU A 109 -9.74 -3.06 -15.15
CA GLU A 109 -10.59 -2.95 -13.96
C GLU A 109 -9.79 -2.58 -12.69
N HIS A 110 -8.54 -3.03 -12.60
CA HIS A 110 -7.63 -2.69 -11.50
C HIS A 110 -7.27 -1.20 -11.47
N PHE A 111 -7.25 -0.55 -12.64
CA PHE A 111 -6.93 0.86 -12.76
C PHE A 111 -8.14 1.76 -12.57
N GLY A 112 -9.34 1.19 -12.67
CA GLY A 112 -10.60 1.92 -12.58
C GLY A 112 -11.16 2.04 -11.17
N THR A 113 -12.33 2.69 -11.10
CA THR A 113 -13.19 2.68 -9.92
C THR A 113 -14.24 1.59 -10.13
N PRO A 114 -14.43 0.64 -9.21
CA PRO A 114 -15.43 -0.40 -9.36
C PRO A 114 -16.85 0.19 -9.34
N ALA A 115 -17.78 -0.54 -9.95
CA ALA A 115 -19.20 -0.24 -9.77
C ALA A 115 -19.59 -0.39 -8.29
N THR A 116 -20.46 0.50 -7.82
CA THR A 116 -20.96 0.48 -6.45
C THR A 116 -22.47 0.61 -6.40
N VAL A 117 -23.06 0.08 -5.34
CA VAL A 117 -24.49 0.18 -5.03
C VAL A 117 -24.66 0.69 -3.62
N SER A 118 -25.54 1.68 -3.43
CA SER A 118 -26.04 2.06 -2.10
C SER A 118 -27.41 1.46 -1.92
N ALA A 119 -27.59 0.68 -0.84
CA ALA A 119 -28.85 0.00 -0.60
C ALA A 119 -29.25 -0.04 0.87
N LYS A 120 -30.54 -0.17 1.10
CA LYS A 120 -31.15 -0.53 2.38
C LYS A 120 -31.60 -1.97 2.35
N HIS A 121 -31.61 -2.62 3.50
CA HIS A 121 -32.15 -3.98 3.61
C HIS A 121 -32.94 -4.21 4.89
N ILE A 122 -33.81 -5.22 4.83
CA ILE A 122 -34.51 -5.79 5.98
C ILE A 122 -34.18 -7.29 6.00
N LEU A 123 -33.74 -7.80 7.13
CA LEU A 123 -33.45 -9.22 7.34
C LEU A 123 -34.51 -9.84 8.25
N THR A 124 -35.09 -10.95 7.83
CA THR A 124 -36.03 -11.75 8.60
C THR A 124 -35.55 -13.20 8.70
N GLU A 125 -36.10 -13.96 9.65
CA GLU A 125 -35.70 -15.36 9.85
C GLU A 125 -36.36 -16.28 8.83
N THR A 126 -37.63 -15.98 8.43
CA THR A 126 -38.41 -16.81 7.54
C THR A 126 -38.84 -16.06 6.27
N GLU A 127 -39.10 -16.82 5.20
CA GLU A 127 -39.59 -16.29 3.95
C GLU A 127 -40.98 -15.66 4.11
N GLU A 128 -41.85 -16.30 4.93
CA GLU A 128 -43.20 -15.82 5.19
C GLU A 128 -43.18 -14.44 5.89
N GLU A 129 -42.31 -14.25 6.86
CA GLU A 129 -42.11 -12.93 7.50
C GLU A 129 -41.62 -11.90 6.50
N CYS A 130 -40.69 -12.28 5.62
CA CYS A 130 -40.13 -11.39 4.59
C CYS A 130 -41.24 -10.94 3.62
N GLU A 131 -42.07 -11.88 3.12
CA GLU A 131 -43.21 -11.58 2.26
C GLU A 131 -44.26 -10.69 2.97
N ASN A 132 -44.55 -10.96 4.25
CA ASN A 132 -45.46 -10.12 5.01
C ASN A 132 -44.94 -8.66 5.14
N VAL A 133 -43.65 -8.48 5.40
CA VAL A 133 -43.03 -7.15 5.47
C VAL A 133 -43.04 -6.48 4.11
N LYS A 134 -42.78 -7.21 3.02
CA LYS A 134 -42.90 -6.72 1.64
C LYS A 134 -44.28 -6.15 1.36
N ASN A 135 -45.30 -6.93 1.68
CA ASN A 135 -46.71 -6.52 1.49
C ASN A 135 -47.05 -5.25 2.30
N VAL A 136 -46.54 -5.11 3.53
CA VAL A 136 -46.72 -3.91 4.37
C VAL A 136 -46.14 -2.68 3.71
N ILE A 137 -44.98 -2.82 3.07
CA ILE A 137 -44.30 -1.71 2.38
C ILE A 137 -45.03 -1.38 1.06
N GLU A 138 -45.34 -2.39 0.23
CA GLU A 138 -45.97 -2.21 -1.08
C GLU A 138 -47.38 -1.60 -0.98
N ASN A 139 -48.12 -1.95 0.08
CA ASN A 139 -49.43 -1.36 0.37
C ASN A 139 -49.36 0.03 1.04
N GLY A 140 -48.17 0.57 1.25
CA GLY A 140 -47.97 1.91 1.84
C GLY A 140 -48.34 2.02 3.33
N ILE A 141 -48.47 0.88 4.04
CA ILE A 141 -48.80 0.85 5.49
C ILE A 141 -47.64 1.40 6.29
N LYS A 142 -46.38 1.10 5.87
CA LYS A 142 -45.15 1.62 6.45
C LYS A 142 -44.17 1.99 5.36
N THR A 143 -43.29 2.95 5.68
CA THR A 143 -42.10 3.18 4.89
C THR A 143 -41.10 2.03 5.06
N PHE A 144 -40.14 1.93 4.16
CA PHE A 144 -39.08 0.92 4.26
C PHE A 144 -38.29 1.06 5.58
N GLU A 145 -37.97 2.27 5.98
CA GLU A 145 -37.22 2.59 7.19
C GLU A 145 -37.98 2.24 8.48
N GLU A 146 -39.31 2.47 8.49
CA GLU A 146 -40.17 2.07 9.61
C GLU A 146 -40.30 0.56 9.70
N ALA A 147 -40.42 -0.13 8.55
CA ALA A 147 -40.45 -1.58 8.48
C ALA A 147 -39.10 -2.17 8.92
N ALA A 148 -37.98 -1.62 8.49
CA ALA A 148 -36.66 -2.03 8.91
C ALA A 148 -36.46 -1.92 10.43
N LYS A 149 -36.86 -0.81 11.04
CA LYS A 149 -36.76 -0.63 12.51
C LYS A 149 -37.61 -1.62 13.29
N GLN A 150 -38.75 -2.01 12.74
CA GLN A 150 -39.70 -2.86 13.45
C GLN A 150 -39.43 -4.36 13.26
N PHE A 151 -39.05 -4.77 12.05
CA PHE A 151 -39.04 -6.18 11.63
C PHE A 151 -37.65 -6.74 11.35
N SER A 152 -36.64 -5.88 11.07
CA SER A 152 -35.32 -6.37 10.71
C SER A 152 -34.55 -6.85 11.93
N THR A 153 -33.99 -8.06 11.83
CA THR A 153 -33.09 -8.65 12.84
C THR A 153 -31.64 -8.17 12.71
N CYS A 154 -31.32 -7.45 11.61
CA CYS A 154 -29.98 -6.90 11.39
C CYS A 154 -29.75 -5.62 12.21
N PRO A 155 -28.53 -5.39 12.76
CA PRO A 155 -28.18 -4.15 13.46
C PRO A 155 -28.36 -2.86 12.64
N SER A 156 -28.38 -2.93 11.31
CA SER A 156 -28.68 -1.79 10.43
C SER A 156 -30.10 -1.23 10.63
N ASN A 157 -31.00 -1.97 11.29
CA ASN A 157 -32.36 -1.55 11.58
C ASN A 157 -32.44 -0.19 12.28
N ALA A 158 -31.50 0.11 13.18
CA ALA A 158 -31.41 1.40 13.89
C ALA A 158 -31.26 2.59 12.94
N ARG A 159 -30.66 2.36 11.75
CA ARG A 159 -30.50 3.34 10.68
C ARG A 159 -31.50 3.14 9.53
N GLY A 160 -32.64 2.51 9.80
CA GLY A 160 -33.66 2.23 8.77
C GLY A 160 -33.23 1.21 7.71
N GLY A 161 -32.29 0.30 8.07
CA GLY A 161 -31.78 -0.72 7.18
C GLY A 161 -30.60 -0.29 6.30
N ASP A 162 -30.10 0.94 6.44
CA ASP A 162 -29.05 1.49 5.60
C ASP A 162 -27.72 0.73 5.75
N LEU A 163 -27.17 0.25 4.62
CA LEU A 163 -25.89 -0.44 4.51
C LEU A 163 -24.77 0.48 3.99
N GLY A 164 -25.13 1.68 3.50
CA GLY A 164 -24.22 2.56 2.80
C GLY A 164 -23.87 2.05 1.40
N GLU A 165 -22.76 2.53 0.88
CA GLU A 165 -22.23 2.18 -0.44
C GLU A 165 -21.28 0.99 -0.33
N PHE A 166 -21.43 0.02 -1.25
CA PHE A 166 -20.59 -1.16 -1.33
C PHE A 166 -20.30 -1.54 -2.78
N SER A 167 -19.14 -2.15 -3.01
CA SER A 167 -18.74 -2.75 -4.28
C SER A 167 -18.92 -4.26 -4.27
N ARG A 168 -18.73 -4.90 -5.44
CA ARG A 168 -18.73 -6.37 -5.52
C ARG A 168 -17.64 -6.98 -4.63
N GLY A 169 -17.95 -8.15 -4.05
CA GLY A 169 -17.11 -8.89 -3.14
C GLY A 169 -17.21 -8.46 -1.66
N GLN A 170 -18.05 -7.46 -1.33
CA GLN A 170 -18.24 -6.99 0.04
C GLN A 170 -19.46 -7.59 0.74
N MET A 171 -20.38 -8.15 -0.02
CA MET A 171 -21.59 -8.78 0.50
C MET A 171 -21.60 -10.27 0.14
N VAL A 172 -22.52 -11.04 0.75
CA VAL A 172 -22.72 -12.44 0.35
C VAL A 172 -23.27 -12.50 -1.08
N PRO A 173 -22.87 -13.51 -1.88
CA PRO A 173 -23.12 -13.54 -3.33
C PRO A 173 -24.58 -13.33 -3.71
N GLU A 174 -25.50 -14.00 -3.02
CA GLU A 174 -26.93 -13.96 -3.34
C GLU A 174 -27.53 -12.57 -3.13
N PHE A 175 -27.09 -11.89 -2.06
CA PHE A 175 -27.49 -10.52 -1.76
C PHE A 175 -26.90 -9.55 -2.78
N GLU A 176 -25.61 -9.71 -3.08
CA GLU A 176 -24.89 -8.88 -4.03
C GLU A 176 -25.51 -8.94 -5.42
N GLU A 177 -25.73 -10.15 -5.92
CA GLU A 177 -26.36 -10.34 -7.24
C GLU A 177 -27.72 -9.64 -7.32
N ALA A 178 -28.58 -9.82 -6.30
CA ALA A 178 -29.87 -9.19 -6.24
C ALA A 178 -29.78 -7.65 -6.20
N ALA A 179 -28.88 -7.10 -5.38
CA ALA A 179 -28.71 -5.65 -5.25
C ALA A 179 -28.14 -5.01 -6.53
N PHE A 180 -27.17 -5.65 -7.18
CA PHE A 180 -26.61 -5.13 -8.42
C PHE A 180 -27.55 -5.29 -9.62
N ALA A 181 -28.45 -6.30 -9.63
CA ALA A 181 -29.45 -6.49 -10.69
C ALA A 181 -30.66 -5.55 -10.56
N ALA A 182 -31.09 -5.23 -9.32
CA ALA A 182 -32.28 -4.41 -9.04
C ALA A 182 -32.19 -3.00 -9.65
N GLU A 183 -33.32 -2.41 -10.00
CA GLU A 183 -33.37 -0.99 -10.40
C GLU A 183 -33.36 -0.05 -9.17
N ILE A 184 -33.00 1.21 -9.38
CA ILE A 184 -33.03 2.21 -8.30
C ILE A 184 -34.47 2.43 -7.84
N GLY A 185 -34.71 2.28 -6.54
CA GLY A 185 -36.03 2.41 -5.92
C GLY A 185 -36.86 1.12 -5.91
N GLU A 186 -36.44 0.08 -6.63
CA GLU A 186 -37.11 -1.22 -6.65
C GLU A 186 -36.97 -1.93 -5.29
N LEU A 187 -38.06 -2.59 -4.86
CA LEU A 187 -38.10 -3.46 -3.69
C LEU A 187 -37.95 -4.92 -4.15
N VAL A 188 -36.74 -5.45 -3.95
CA VAL A 188 -36.37 -6.81 -4.37
C VAL A 188 -36.37 -7.75 -3.17
N GLY A 189 -36.87 -8.95 -3.36
CA GLY A 189 -36.89 -10.01 -2.36
C GLY A 189 -38.25 -10.70 -2.30
N PRO A 190 -38.34 -11.77 -1.48
CA PRO A 190 -37.34 -12.33 -0.56
C PRO A 190 -36.10 -12.88 -1.26
N VAL A 191 -34.91 -12.46 -0.81
CA VAL A 191 -33.62 -13.01 -1.24
C VAL A 191 -33.07 -13.88 -0.13
N LYS A 192 -32.91 -15.17 -0.38
CA LYS A 192 -32.38 -16.11 0.61
C LYS A 192 -30.86 -16.06 0.69
N THR A 193 -30.33 -15.97 1.89
CA THR A 193 -28.89 -16.08 2.20
C THR A 193 -28.67 -17.01 3.40
N GLN A 194 -27.42 -17.22 3.79
CA GLN A 194 -27.10 -17.96 5.01
C GLN A 194 -27.60 -17.28 6.30
N PHE A 195 -27.94 -15.99 6.26
CA PHE A 195 -28.43 -15.23 7.41
C PHE A 195 -29.95 -15.20 7.57
N GLY A 196 -30.69 -15.59 6.54
CA GLY A 196 -32.12 -15.52 6.49
C GLY A 196 -32.62 -14.99 5.14
N TYR A 197 -33.72 -14.25 5.18
CA TYR A 197 -34.38 -13.70 3.99
C TYR A 197 -34.32 -12.18 4.01
N HIS A 198 -33.94 -11.60 2.89
CA HIS A 198 -33.72 -10.16 2.75
C HIS A 198 -34.76 -9.52 1.83
N LEU A 199 -35.24 -8.34 2.22
CA LEU A 199 -35.77 -7.34 1.31
C LEU A 199 -34.69 -6.30 1.06
N ILE A 200 -34.46 -5.95 -0.19
CA ILE A 200 -33.41 -5.03 -0.62
C ILE A 200 -34.07 -3.89 -1.38
N LYS A 201 -33.66 -2.66 -1.08
CA LYS A 201 -34.04 -1.48 -1.83
C LYS A 201 -32.79 -0.70 -2.21
N VAL A 202 -32.51 -0.62 -3.50
CA VAL A 202 -31.38 0.13 -4.04
C VAL A 202 -31.71 1.60 -4.10
N GLU A 203 -30.86 2.44 -3.54
CA GLU A 203 -31.04 3.90 -3.53
C GLU A 203 -30.19 4.60 -4.58
N LYS A 204 -29.00 4.07 -4.86
CA LYS A 204 -28.06 4.65 -5.82
C LYS A 204 -27.19 3.55 -6.46
N LYS A 205 -26.84 3.74 -7.71
CA LYS A 205 -25.84 2.97 -8.43
C LYS A 205 -24.82 3.90 -9.05
N ASN A 206 -23.55 3.54 -8.94
CA ASN A 206 -22.49 4.19 -9.69
C ASN A 206 -21.87 3.13 -10.58
N ASP A 207 -21.77 3.44 -11.86
CA ASP A 207 -21.12 2.56 -12.83
C ASP A 207 -19.61 2.49 -12.58
N ALA A 208 -19.01 1.38 -13.02
CA ALA A 208 -17.56 1.30 -13.05
C ALA A 208 -16.98 2.34 -14.01
N VAL A 209 -15.95 3.04 -13.58
CA VAL A 209 -15.23 4.00 -14.42
C VAL A 209 -13.86 3.44 -14.73
N ILE A 210 -13.61 3.14 -15.99
CA ILE A 210 -12.27 2.74 -16.47
C ILE A 210 -11.61 4.01 -17.03
N PRO A 211 -10.45 4.42 -16.49
CA PRO A 211 -9.74 5.60 -16.97
C PRO A 211 -9.15 5.36 -18.35
N GLU A 212 -8.84 6.43 -19.06
CA GLU A 212 -8.00 6.33 -20.27
C GLU A 212 -6.55 6.00 -19.86
N PHE A 213 -5.84 5.32 -20.77
CA PHE A 213 -4.44 4.90 -20.46
C PHE A 213 -3.55 6.08 -20.08
N GLU A 214 -3.68 7.21 -20.75
CA GLU A 214 -2.86 8.40 -20.49
C GLU A 214 -3.00 8.93 -19.06
N ASP A 215 -4.18 8.77 -18.45
CA ASP A 215 -4.44 9.20 -17.05
C ASP A 215 -3.72 8.33 -16.02
N VAL A 216 -3.43 7.07 -16.37
CA VAL A 216 -2.84 6.07 -15.45
C VAL A 216 -1.50 5.53 -15.94
N LYS A 217 -0.96 6.06 -17.02
CA LYS A 217 0.27 5.58 -17.69
C LYS A 217 1.44 5.43 -16.73
N GLU A 218 1.73 6.45 -15.93
CA GLU A 218 2.85 6.41 -14.99
C GLU A 218 2.61 5.38 -13.87
N ARG A 219 1.35 5.21 -13.44
CA ARG A 219 0.98 4.17 -12.48
C ARG A 219 1.16 2.77 -13.08
N ALA A 220 0.70 2.57 -14.31
CA ALA A 220 0.84 1.30 -15.02
C ALA A 220 2.32 0.93 -15.24
N LYS A 221 3.14 1.90 -15.67
CA LYS A 221 4.59 1.73 -15.80
C LYS A 221 5.25 1.31 -14.49
N LYS A 222 4.93 2.02 -13.41
CA LYS A 222 5.50 1.73 -12.10
C LYS A 222 5.12 0.34 -11.62
N GLU A 223 3.83 -0.03 -11.67
CA GLU A 223 3.36 -1.33 -11.24
C GLU A 223 3.97 -2.49 -12.06
N LEU A 224 4.10 -2.31 -13.37
CA LEU A 224 4.75 -3.29 -14.24
C LEU A 224 6.25 -3.38 -13.97
N LEU A 225 6.92 -2.24 -13.76
CA LEU A 225 8.34 -2.21 -13.39
C LEU A 225 8.58 -2.95 -12.07
N ASP A 226 7.77 -2.67 -11.04
CA ASP A 226 7.85 -3.35 -9.73
C ASP A 226 7.68 -4.88 -9.90
N LYS A 227 6.76 -5.32 -10.76
CA LYS A 227 6.58 -6.75 -11.09
C LYS A 227 7.80 -7.35 -11.79
N LYS A 228 8.34 -6.67 -12.81
CA LYS A 228 9.54 -7.12 -13.53
C LYS A 228 10.75 -7.20 -12.60
N GLN A 229 10.94 -6.20 -11.75
CA GLN A 229 12.01 -6.20 -10.74
C GLN A 229 11.89 -7.34 -9.75
N ASN A 230 10.68 -7.63 -9.26
CA ASN A 230 10.44 -8.78 -8.40
C ASN A 230 10.74 -10.12 -9.06
N VAL A 231 10.46 -10.25 -10.36
CA VAL A 231 10.83 -11.45 -11.14
C VAL A 231 12.33 -11.53 -11.31
N ALA A 232 12.99 -10.44 -11.74
CA ALA A 232 14.44 -10.39 -11.91
C ALA A 232 15.19 -10.74 -10.61
N TYR A 233 14.73 -10.19 -9.49
CA TYR A 233 15.28 -10.50 -8.17
C TYR A 233 15.19 -12.01 -7.85
N ARG A 234 14.00 -12.61 -8.02
CA ARG A 234 13.80 -14.04 -7.73
C ARG A 234 14.66 -14.93 -8.61
N VAL A 235 14.66 -14.66 -9.92
CA VAL A 235 15.49 -15.42 -10.86
C VAL A 235 16.97 -15.33 -10.47
N LYS A 236 17.44 -14.11 -10.15
CA LYS A 236 18.84 -13.94 -9.73
C LYS A 236 19.16 -14.66 -8.42
N VAL A 237 18.24 -14.64 -7.45
CA VAL A 237 18.41 -15.37 -6.18
C VAL A 237 18.50 -16.88 -6.44
N ASP A 238 17.68 -17.43 -7.34
CA ASP A 238 17.72 -18.86 -7.67
C ASP A 238 19.04 -19.25 -8.35
N GLU A 239 19.52 -18.46 -9.33
CA GLU A 239 20.84 -18.64 -9.94
C GLU A 239 21.99 -18.58 -8.91
N LEU A 240 21.93 -17.64 -7.98
CA LEU A 240 22.95 -17.49 -6.93
C LEU A 240 22.92 -18.66 -5.93
N ARG A 241 21.71 -19.16 -5.62
CA ARG A 241 21.56 -20.35 -4.77
C ARG A 241 22.15 -21.59 -5.42
N GLU A 242 21.87 -21.81 -6.70
CA GLU A 242 22.46 -22.92 -7.44
C GLU A 242 24.00 -22.85 -7.49
N THR A 243 24.54 -21.61 -7.55
CA THR A 243 25.98 -21.40 -7.71
C THR A 243 26.74 -21.46 -6.37
N TYR A 244 26.17 -20.93 -5.29
CA TYR A 244 26.90 -20.62 -4.06
C TYR A 244 26.31 -21.24 -2.79
N LEU A 245 25.08 -21.80 -2.84
CA LEU A 245 24.45 -22.34 -1.64
C LEU A 245 24.84 -23.80 -1.43
N GLU A 246 25.66 -24.06 -0.42
CA GLU A 246 25.88 -25.38 0.12
C GLU A 246 25.01 -25.56 1.37
N MET A 247 23.99 -26.41 1.27
CA MET A 247 23.20 -26.79 2.46
C MET A 247 24.02 -27.79 3.28
N LYS A 248 24.29 -27.44 4.53
CA LYS A 248 24.75 -28.44 5.51
C LYS A 248 23.51 -29.19 6.00
N ASP A 249 23.52 -30.51 5.84
CA ASP A 249 22.52 -31.37 6.49
C ASP A 249 22.54 -31.05 7.98
N ALA A 250 21.37 -30.75 8.55
CA ALA A 250 21.23 -30.60 9.99
C ALA A 250 21.61 -31.97 10.60
N GLU A 251 22.82 -32.08 11.14
CA GLU A 251 23.17 -33.25 11.94
C GLU A 251 22.16 -33.29 13.10
N GLU A 252 21.41 -34.39 13.13
CA GLU A 252 20.54 -34.74 14.23
C GLU A 252 21.40 -34.74 15.52
N GLU A 253 21.22 -33.70 16.34
CA GLU A 253 21.62 -33.75 17.74
C GLU A 253 20.80 -34.88 18.40
N LYS A 254 21.45 -36.02 18.56
CA LYS A 254 20.98 -37.12 19.42
C LYS A 254 21.31 -36.84 20.87
#